data_2dc1bf36c76b8cf54e746e458dac3a9b
#
_entry.id   2dc1bf36c76b8cf54e746e458dac3a9b
#
_cell.length_a   1.000
_cell.length_b   1.000
_cell.length_c   1.000
_cell.angle_alpha   90.00
_cell.angle_beta   90.00
_cell.angle_gamma   90.00
#
_symmetry.space_group_name_H-M   'P 1'
#
loop_
_entity.id
_entity.type
_entity.pdbx_description
1 polymer ?
#
loop_
_entity_poly.entity_id
_entity_poly.type
_entity_poly.pdbx_seq_one_letter_code
_entity_poly.pdbx_strand_id
1 'polypeptide(L)'
;MTDIALLPGFDGRIDIQLQDGDLVADDGLRTAVVLSLLTDRRANPGDVLPDGSDDRRGWWADMLATAGGDRFGSRLWLLSREKNLAEVRRRAETYAAESLEWLREDGIANTIEVEAETVATDRLGMKIRIIRSDGQAIEETFNNLWESL
;
A
#
# COMPACT_ATOMS: atom_id res chain seq x y z
N MET A 1 5.71 -4.03 20.87
CA MET A 1 5.43 -5.36 20.28
C MET A 1 6.10 -5.43 18.92
N THR A 2 6.82 -6.49 18.66
CA THR A 2 7.50 -6.71 17.37
C THR A 2 6.69 -7.71 16.55
N ASP A 3 6.52 -7.43 15.26
CA ASP A 3 5.86 -8.30 14.31
C ASP A 3 6.85 -8.90 13.31
N ILE A 4 6.43 -9.94 12.61
CA ILE A 4 7.23 -10.53 11.53
C ILE A 4 7.32 -9.51 10.39
N ALA A 5 8.55 -9.22 9.94
CA ALA A 5 8.77 -8.27 8.85
C ALA A 5 8.31 -8.85 7.50
N LEU A 6 7.49 -8.10 6.79
CA LEU A 6 7.13 -8.36 5.40
C LEU A 6 7.80 -7.31 4.51
N LEU A 7 8.60 -7.75 3.57
CA LEU A 7 9.26 -6.84 2.63
C LEU A 7 9.00 -7.28 1.18
N PRO A 8 8.96 -6.31 0.24
CA PRO A 8 8.96 -6.65 -1.17
C PRO A 8 10.24 -7.38 -1.53
N GLY A 9 10.11 -8.58 -2.09
CA GLY A 9 11.25 -9.32 -2.63
C GLY A 9 11.79 -8.68 -3.92
N PHE A 10 12.95 -9.16 -4.37
CA PHE A 10 13.54 -8.70 -5.63
C PHE A 10 12.68 -9.01 -6.86
N ASP A 11 11.79 -9.97 -6.76
CA ASP A 11 10.85 -10.37 -7.81
C ASP A 11 9.50 -9.64 -7.73
N GLY A 12 9.38 -8.65 -6.85
CA GLY A 12 8.14 -7.89 -6.66
C GLY A 12 7.09 -8.58 -5.80
N ARG A 13 7.41 -9.74 -5.23
CA ARG A 13 6.50 -10.44 -4.31
C ARG A 13 6.77 -10.03 -2.87
N ILE A 14 5.72 -10.13 -2.04
CA ILE A 14 5.89 -10.01 -0.59
C ILE A 14 6.45 -11.34 -0.08
N ASP A 15 7.46 -11.24 0.73
CA ASP A 15 8.06 -12.41 1.36
C ASP A 15 8.32 -12.18 2.84
N ILE A 16 8.38 -13.27 3.59
CA ILE A 16 8.77 -13.26 5.00
C ILE A 16 10.29 -13.27 5.05
N GLN A 17 10.87 -12.26 5.70
CA GLN A 17 12.32 -12.20 5.84
C GLN A 17 12.86 -13.22 6.83
N LEU A 18 13.95 -13.86 6.42
CA LEU A 18 14.75 -14.73 7.28
C LEU A 18 16.15 -14.13 7.44
N GLN A 19 16.64 -14.09 8.66
CA GLN A 19 18.01 -13.73 8.97
C GLN A 19 18.56 -14.77 9.94
N ASP A 20 19.72 -15.33 9.61
CA ASP A 20 20.38 -16.37 10.40
C ASP A 20 19.48 -17.58 10.70
N GLY A 21 18.56 -17.90 9.77
CA GLY A 21 17.63 -19.02 9.89
C GLY A 21 16.38 -18.74 10.74
N ASP A 22 16.20 -17.50 11.19
CA ASP A 22 15.03 -17.10 11.99
C ASP A 22 14.24 -15.98 11.28
N LEU A 23 12.99 -15.78 11.68
CA LEU A 23 12.12 -14.74 11.14
C LEU A 23 12.57 -13.36 11.61
N VAL A 24 12.71 -12.44 10.65
CA VAL A 24 13.02 -11.05 10.98
C VAL A 24 11.77 -10.38 11.55
N ALA A 25 11.90 -9.75 12.70
CA ALA A 25 10.84 -8.98 13.32
C ALA A 25 11.13 -7.47 13.18
N ASP A 26 10.07 -6.69 13.03
CA ASP A 26 10.14 -5.24 13.05
C ASP A 26 9.21 -4.65 14.13
N ASP A 27 9.06 -3.33 14.16
CA ASP A 27 8.15 -2.66 15.09
C ASP A 27 6.67 -2.67 14.63
N GLY A 28 6.37 -3.40 13.59
CA GLY A 28 5.04 -3.53 13.01
C GLY A 28 4.67 -2.43 12.01
N LEU A 29 5.39 -1.32 11.96
CA LEU A 29 5.02 -0.21 11.08
C LEU A 29 5.27 -0.52 9.60
N ARG A 30 6.40 -1.13 9.26
CA ARG A 30 6.68 -1.55 7.88
C ARG A 30 5.65 -2.56 7.39
N THR A 31 5.36 -3.55 8.20
CA THR A 31 4.34 -4.56 7.91
C THR A 31 2.97 -3.90 7.70
N ALA A 32 2.59 -2.95 8.55
CA ALA A 32 1.34 -2.21 8.42
C ALA A 32 1.27 -1.42 7.10
N VAL A 33 2.36 -0.78 6.68
CA VAL A 33 2.45 -0.06 5.41
C VAL A 33 2.27 -1.03 4.23
N VAL A 34 3.00 -2.13 4.22
CA VAL A 34 2.92 -3.13 3.16
C VAL A 34 1.50 -3.70 3.05
N LEU A 35 0.91 -4.10 4.16
CA LEU A 35 -0.46 -4.63 4.17
C LEU A 35 -1.49 -3.59 3.72
N SER A 36 -1.34 -2.33 4.14
CA SER A 36 -2.25 -1.25 3.73
C SER A 36 -2.21 -1.00 2.23
N LEU A 37 -1.04 -1.07 1.61
CA LEU A 37 -0.87 -0.84 0.17
C LEU A 37 -1.32 -2.02 -0.68
N LEU A 38 -1.03 -3.23 -0.25
CA LEU A 38 -1.18 -4.43 -1.06
C LEU A 38 -2.47 -5.22 -0.78
N THR A 39 -3.26 -4.82 0.21
CA THR A 39 -4.61 -5.33 0.40
C THR A 39 -5.58 -4.55 -0.48
N ASP A 40 -6.44 -5.24 -1.19
CA ASP A 40 -7.42 -4.60 -2.08
C ASP A 40 -8.55 -3.95 -1.27
N ARG A 41 -8.62 -2.62 -1.35
CA ARG A 41 -9.72 -1.85 -0.80
C ARG A 41 -10.92 -1.91 -1.72
N ARG A 42 -12.12 -1.99 -1.16
CA ARG A 42 -13.35 -1.96 -1.95
C ARG A 42 -13.43 -0.68 -2.78
N ALA A 43 -13.74 -0.83 -4.07
CA ALA A 43 -13.95 0.29 -4.98
C ALA A 43 -15.11 1.18 -4.52
N ASN A 44 -14.99 2.48 -4.75
CA ASN A 44 -16.06 3.44 -4.54
C ASN A 44 -17.14 3.29 -5.65
N PRO A 45 -18.38 3.73 -5.41
CA PRO A 45 -19.46 3.57 -6.40
C PRO A 45 -19.16 4.16 -7.78
N GLY A 46 -18.35 5.21 -7.86
CA GLY A 46 -17.97 5.86 -9.12
C GLY A 46 -16.71 5.31 -9.78
N ASP A 47 -16.02 4.34 -9.18
CA ASP A 47 -14.77 3.81 -9.70
C ASP A 47 -15.01 2.89 -10.92
N VAL A 48 -14.14 3.02 -11.92
CA VAL A 48 -14.12 2.13 -13.09
C VAL A 48 -13.24 0.92 -12.77
N LEU A 49 -13.80 -0.27 -12.91
CA LEU A 49 -13.10 -1.52 -12.62
C LEU A 49 -12.25 -1.95 -13.82
N PRO A 50 -11.00 -2.42 -13.59
CA PRO A 50 -10.03 -2.62 -14.65
C PRO A 50 -10.32 -3.81 -15.57
N ASP A 51 -11.10 -4.77 -15.11
CA ASP A 51 -11.38 -6.04 -15.81
C ASP A 51 -12.79 -6.10 -16.40
N GLY A 52 -13.57 -5.02 -16.30
CA GLY A 52 -14.96 -4.99 -16.75
C GLY A 52 -15.91 -5.87 -15.93
N SER A 53 -15.46 -6.40 -14.80
CA SER A 53 -16.27 -7.16 -13.86
C SER A 53 -17.06 -6.24 -12.92
N ASP A 54 -18.01 -6.81 -12.20
CA ASP A 54 -18.74 -6.12 -11.14
C ASP A 54 -18.13 -6.34 -9.75
N ASP A 55 -17.02 -7.05 -9.69
CA ASP A 55 -16.33 -7.33 -8.43
C ASP A 55 -15.57 -6.10 -7.94
N ARG A 56 -16.12 -5.46 -6.93
CA ARG A 56 -15.56 -4.27 -6.30
C ARG A 56 -14.50 -4.58 -5.26
N ARG A 57 -14.19 -5.86 -5.06
CA ARG A 57 -13.22 -6.34 -4.08
C ARG A 57 -13.50 -5.81 -2.66
N GLY A 58 -12.50 -5.73 -1.83
CA GLY A 58 -12.59 -5.29 -0.46
C GLY A 58 -12.15 -6.37 0.52
N TRP A 59 -11.78 -5.92 1.72
CA TRP A 59 -11.40 -6.83 2.78
C TRP A 59 -12.64 -7.30 3.55
N TRP A 60 -12.76 -8.60 3.76
CA TRP A 60 -13.96 -9.19 4.39
C TRP A 60 -14.25 -8.63 5.79
N ALA A 61 -13.21 -8.26 6.53
CA ALA A 61 -13.37 -7.73 7.89
C ALA A 61 -13.98 -6.32 7.92
N ASP A 62 -13.96 -5.58 6.81
CA ASP A 62 -14.61 -4.25 6.72
C ASP A 62 -16.12 -4.34 6.92
N MET A 63 -16.71 -5.50 6.62
CA MET A 63 -18.15 -5.76 6.86
C MET A 63 -18.49 -5.81 8.35
N LEU A 64 -17.49 -6.04 9.20
CA LEU A 64 -17.63 -6.12 10.65
C LEU A 64 -17.22 -4.81 11.34
N ALA A 65 -16.77 -3.82 10.56
CA ALA A 65 -16.36 -2.52 11.10
C ALA A 65 -17.57 -1.79 11.72
N THR A 66 -17.39 -1.30 12.94
CA THR A 66 -18.44 -0.56 13.66
C THR A 66 -18.58 0.87 13.17
N ALA A 67 -17.55 1.43 12.56
CA ALA A 67 -17.56 2.75 11.93
C ALA A 67 -17.94 2.62 10.45
N GLY A 68 -19.08 3.15 10.07
CA GLY A 68 -19.51 3.16 8.67
C GLY A 68 -18.51 3.91 7.79
N GLY A 69 -18.05 3.25 6.71
CA GLY A 69 -17.08 3.82 5.79
C GLY A 69 -15.63 3.55 6.12
N ASP A 70 -15.33 2.91 7.24
CA ASP A 70 -13.99 2.47 7.58
C ASP A 70 -13.61 1.27 6.69
N ARG A 71 -12.59 1.46 5.86
CA ARG A 71 -12.14 0.46 4.87
C ARG A 71 -10.63 0.35 4.90
N PHE A 72 -10.17 -0.90 4.96
CA PHE A 72 -8.74 -1.21 4.94
C PHE A 72 -8.26 -1.50 3.51
N GLY A 73 -6.99 -1.17 3.24
CA GLY A 73 -6.34 -1.45 1.97
C GLY A 73 -6.23 -0.24 1.04
N SER A 74 -5.84 -0.48 -0.20
CA SER A 74 -5.67 0.54 -1.23
C SER A 74 -6.49 0.26 -2.48
N ARG A 75 -6.84 1.33 -3.21
CA ARG A 75 -7.47 1.24 -4.53
C ARG A 75 -6.47 1.14 -5.68
N LEU A 76 -5.21 0.87 -5.39
CA LEU A 76 -4.16 0.73 -6.41
C LEU A 76 -4.48 -0.34 -7.45
N TRP A 77 -5.18 -1.39 -7.06
CA TRP A 77 -5.61 -2.45 -7.98
C TRP A 77 -6.49 -1.94 -9.15
N LEU A 78 -7.17 -0.82 -8.98
CA LEU A 78 -7.96 -0.19 -10.05
C LEU A 78 -7.09 0.27 -11.22
N LEU A 79 -5.80 0.52 -10.99
CA LEU A 79 -4.86 1.02 -11.99
C LEU A 79 -4.05 -0.08 -12.67
N SER A 80 -4.25 -1.34 -12.30
CA SER A 80 -3.38 -2.47 -12.70
C SER A 80 -3.30 -2.70 -14.21
N ARG A 81 -4.30 -2.29 -14.98
CA ARG A 81 -4.36 -2.41 -16.45
C ARG A 81 -4.18 -1.09 -17.19
N GLU A 82 -3.96 -0.01 -16.47
CA GLU A 82 -3.78 1.30 -17.07
C GLU A 82 -2.34 1.50 -17.56
N LYS A 83 -2.19 2.29 -18.62
CA LYS A 83 -0.87 2.68 -19.11
C LYS A 83 -0.21 3.63 -18.12
N ASN A 84 1.10 3.59 -18.06
CA ASN A 84 1.88 4.44 -17.16
C ASN A 84 1.94 5.88 -17.69
N LEU A 85 0.86 6.63 -17.49
CA LEU A 85 0.73 8.03 -17.82
C LEU A 85 0.90 8.91 -16.56
N ALA A 86 1.19 10.19 -16.74
CA ALA A 86 1.33 11.13 -15.62
C ALA A 86 0.08 11.17 -14.71
N GLU A 87 -1.10 11.03 -15.30
CA GLU A 87 -2.36 10.96 -14.56
C GLU A 87 -2.45 9.70 -13.70
N VAL A 88 -2.06 8.55 -14.24
CA VAL A 88 -2.05 7.27 -13.51
C VAL A 88 -1.09 7.35 -12.33
N ARG A 89 0.08 7.97 -12.50
CA ARG A 89 1.02 8.19 -11.39
C ARG A 89 0.41 9.03 -10.28
N ARG A 90 -0.26 10.12 -10.61
CA ARG A 90 -0.94 10.96 -9.61
C ARG A 90 -2.07 10.22 -8.89
N ARG A 91 -2.84 9.42 -9.60
CA ARG A 91 -3.87 8.59 -9.01
C ARG A 91 -3.26 7.53 -8.08
N ALA A 92 -2.14 6.93 -8.47
CA ALA A 92 -1.42 5.97 -7.64
C ALA A 92 -0.94 6.62 -6.32
N GLU A 93 -0.38 7.82 -6.39
CA GLU A 93 0.01 8.59 -5.20
C GLU A 93 -1.19 8.87 -4.28
N THR A 94 -2.30 9.29 -4.85
CA THR A 94 -3.54 9.55 -4.11
C THR A 94 -4.07 8.30 -3.43
N TYR A 95 -4.13 7.18 -4.14
CA TYR A 95 -4.64 5.93 -3.59
C TYR A 95 -3.73 5.35 -2.51
N ALA A 96 -2.42 5.48 -2.68
CA ALA A 96 -1.46 5.07 -1.65
C ALA A 96 -1.58 5.94 -0.40
N ALA A 97 -1.65 7.26 -0.56
CA ALA A 97 -1.83 8.18 0.57
C ALA A 97 -3.13 7.91 1.32
N GLU A 98 -4.22 7.67 0.61
CA GLU A 98 -5.52 7.28 1.18
C GLU A 98 -5.40 6.02 2.04
N SER A 99 -4.69 5.00 1.55
CA SER A 99 -4.54 3.74 2.26
C SER A 99 -3.73 3.86 3.56
N LEU A 100 -2.91 4.89 3.68
CA LEU A 100 -2.02 5.13 4.83
C LEU A 100 -2.54 6.20 5.79
N GLU A 101 -3.64 6.88 5.46
CA GLU A 101 -4.17 7.99 6.28
C GLU A 101 -4.52 7.55 7.70
N TRP A 102 -4.92 6.31 7.90
CA TRP A 102 -5.22 5.79 9.24
C TRP A 102 -4.01 5.87 10.19
N LEU A 103 -2.78 5.83 9.68
CA LEU A 103 -1.58 6.01 10.50
C LEU A 103 -1.51 7.42 11.11
N ARG A 104 -1.98 8.42 10.39
CA ARG A 104 -2.08 9.80 10.89
C ARG A 104 -3.24 9.95 11.88
N GLU A 105 -4.38 9.39 11.54
CA GLU A 105 -5.58 9.42 12.38
C GLU A 105 -5.34 8.76 13.74
N ASP A 106 -4.59 7.66 13.75
CA ASP A 106 -4.22 6.93 14.97
C ASP A 106 -3.03 7.55 15.71
N GLY A 107 -2.44 8.64 15.19
CA GLY A 107 -1.32 9.33 15.81
C GLY A 107 0.03 8.61 15.72
N ILE A 108 0.15 7.60 14.86
CA ILE A 108 1.39 6.84 14.66
C ILE A 108 2.37 7.64 13.79
N ALA A 109 1.85 8.33 12.78
CA ALA A 109 2.64 9.14 11.86
C ALA A 109 2.23 10.61 11.90
N ASN A 110 3.21 11.51 11.83
CA ASN A 110 2.98 12.94 11.65
C ASN A 110 2.83 13.32 10.18
N THR A 111 3.71 12.77 9.34
CA THR A 111 3.78 13.09 7.90
C THR A 111 3.93 11.82 7.10
N ILE A 112 3.20 11.74 5.99
CA ILE A 112 3.31 10.67 5.02
C ILE A 112 3.53 11.30 3.65
N GLU A 113 4.64 11.00 3.03
CA GLU A 113 5.01 11.45 1.69
C GLU A 113 5.00 10.25 0.74
N VAL A 114 4.29 10.38 -0.37
CA VAL A 114 4.17 9.34 -1.40
C VAL A 114 4.58 9.93 -2.72
N GLU A 115 5.51 9.27 -3.39
CA GLU A 115 5.98 9.65 -4.71
C GLU A 115 5.95 8.44 -5.63
N ALA A 116 5.23 8.53 -6.74
CA ALA A 116 5.20 7.53 -7.78
C ALA A 116 6.08 7.98 -8.94
N GLU A 117 6.86 7.04 -9.47
CA GLU A 117 7.78 7.31 -10.57
C GLU A 117 7.71 6.24 -11.66
N THR A 118 8.06 6.60 -12.87
CA THR A 118 8.19 5.66 -13.97
C THR A 118 9.57 5.03 -13.94
N VAL A 119 9.63 3.74 -13.60
CA VAL A 119 10.89 2.97 -13.57
C VAL A 119 11.23 2.46 -14.99
N ALA A 120 10.21 2.07 -15.75
CA ALA A 120 10.30 1.64 -17.13
C ALA A 120 8.98 1.91 -17.84
N THR A 121 8.88 1.68 -19.15
CA THR A 121 7.70 1.98 -19.97
C THR A 121 6.40 1.38 -19.40
N ASP A 122 6.50 0.20 -18.78
CA ASP A 122 5.37 -0.56 -18.22
C ASP A 122 5.48 -0.74 -16.70
N ARG A 123 6.42 -0.07 -16.06
CA ARG A 123 6.69 -0.23 -14.61
C ARG A 123 6.51 1.06 -13.86
N LEU A 124 5.65 1.00 -12.88
CA LEU A 124 5.45 2.06 -11.91
C LEU A 124 6.15 1.70 -10.60
N GLY A 125 7.07 2.56 -10.18
CA GLY A 125 7.69 2.50 -8.86
C GLY A 125 7.00 3.44 -7.89
N MET A 126 7.13 3.18 -6.60
CA MET A 126 6.58 4.02 -5.55
C MET A 126 7.54 4.12 -4.38
N LYS A 127 7.76 5.33 -3.92
CA LYS A 127 8.55 5.63 -2.73
C LYS A 127 7.66 6.25 -1.67
N ILE A 128 7.70 5.69 -0.48
CA ILE A 128 6.90 6.14 0.65
C ILE A 128 7.83 6.49 1.80
N ARG A 129 7.67 7.71 2.30
CA ARG A 129 8.40 8.20 3.47
C ARG A 129 7.40 8.55 4.56
N ILE A 130 7.60 7.98 5.73
CA ILE A 130 6.76 8.20 6.90
C ILE A 130 7.61 8.78 8.02
N ILE A 131 7.21 9.93 8.51
CA ILE A 131 7.80 10.55 9.70
C ILE A 131 6.90 10.21 10.88
N ARG A 132 7.41 9.44 11.81
CA ARG A 132 6.69 8.99 13.00
C ARG A 132 6.49 10.15 13.97
N SER A 133 5.56 9.97 14.91
CA SER A 133 5.28 10.95 15.97
C SER A 133 6.47 11.24 16.87
N ASP A 134 7.43 10.31 16.99
CA ASP A 134 8.67 10.47 17.72
C ASP A 134 9.81 11.14 16.91
N GLY A 135 9.55 11.51 15.65
CA GLY A 135 10.49 12.14 14.74
C GLY A 135 11.34 11.18 13.90
N GLN A 136 11.24 9.87 14.12
CA GLN A 136 11.94 8.88 13.31
C GLN A 136 11.29 8.78 11.92
N ALA A 137 12.12 8.65 10.89
CA ALA A 137 11.65 8.47 9.50
C ALA A 137 11.87 7.02 9.05
N ILE A 138 10.86 6.49 8.34
CA ILE A 138 10.96 5.21 7.63
C ILE A 138 10.73 5.49 6.15
N GLU A 139 11.48 4.78 5.31
CA GLU A 139 11.34 4.86 3.86
C GLU A 139 11.19 3.47 3.27
N GLU A 140 10.17 3.29 2.44
CA GLU A 140 9.91 2.06 1.70
C GLU A 140 9.84 2.36 0.21
N THR A 141 10.45 1.50 -0.60
CA THR A 141 10.48 1.64 -2.06
C THR A 141 9.98 0.38 -2.72
N PHE A 142 9.02 0.55 -3.64
CA PHE A 142 8.48 -0.50 -4.49
C PHE A 142 8.94 -0.25 -5.92
N ASN A 143 9.77 -1.14 -6.47
CA ASN A 143 10.33 -0.96 -7.81
C ASN A 143 9.39 -1.39 -8.94
N ASN A 144 8.45 -2.26 -8.65
CA ASN A 144 7.43 -2.69 -9.58
C ASN A 144 6.12 -2.90 -8.82
N LEU A 145 5.34 -1.83 -8.74
CA LEU A 145 4.14 -1.81 -7.93
C LEU A 145 3.10 -2.84 -8.39
N TRP A 146 2.97 -3.02 -9.71
CA TRP A 146 1.94 -3.91 -10.26
C TRP A 146 2.18 -5.38 -10.00
N GLU A 147 3.43 -5.81 -9.95
CA GLU A 147 3.78 -7.19 -9.58
C GLU A 147 3.59 -7.48 -8.10
N SER A 148 3.54 -6.42 -7.28
CA SER A 148 3.34 -6.52 -5.84
C SER A 148 1.86 -6.57 -5.43
N LEU A 149 0.96 -6.23 -6.35
CA LEU A 149 -0.48 -6.18 -6.08
C LEU A 149 -1.20 -7.52 -6.30
#